data_9846152cbcbf67a920ff747ffc67bb0c
#
_entry.id   9846152cbcbf67a920ff747ffc67bb0c
#
_cell.length_a   1.000
_cell.length_b   1.000
_cell.length_c   1.000
_cell.angle_alpha   90.00
_cell.angle_beta   90.00
_cell.angle_gamma   90.00
#
_symmetry.space_group_name_H-M   'P 1'
#
loop_
_entity.id
_entity.type
_entity.pdbx_description
1 polymer ?
#
loop_
_entity_poly.entity_id
_entity_poly.type
_entity_poly.pdbx_seq_one_letter_code
_entity_poly.pdbx_strand_id
1 'polypeptide(L)'
;MRILSSKPFPELLVTEYLPGEEYSVDCLVNHGEVKLIVPRLRTKMINGISVEGEFVDDKDIITYCSQIIKELQLHGNIGIQVKRSSGGKFLIIEINPRVQGTIVACLGAGINLPLLAVKQELNLPTREEELQVKWGTKFSRYWNEVFY
;
A
#
# COMPACT_ATOMS: atom_id res chain seq x y z
N MET A 1 -29.31 9.23 -3.54
CA MET A 1 -28.32 10.34 -3.54
C MET A 1 -28.58 11.25 -2.36
N ARG A 2 -28.23 10.78 -1.12
CA ARG A 2 -28.57 11.47 0.15
C ARG A 2 -27.67 12.67 0.49
N ILE A 3 -26.42 12.68 0.00
CA ILE A 3 -25.45 13.72 0.36
C ILE A 3 -25.86 15.11 -0.15
N LEU A 4 -26.39 15.20 -1.38
CA LEU A 4 -26.77 16.48 -1.97
C LEU A 4 -28.05 17.11 -1.37
N SER A 5 -28.78 16.35 -0.55
CA SER A 5 -29.99 16.83 0.14
C SER A 5 -29.77 17.12 1.63
N SER A 6 -28.57 16.88 2.16
CA SER A 6 -28.26 17.14 3.57
C SER A 6 -28.10 18.65 3.85
N LYS A 7 -28.60 19.09 5.00
CA LYS A 7 -28.44 20.46 5.51
C LYS A 7 -27.92 20.39 6.95
N PRO A 8 -26.75 20.99 7.28
CA PRO A 8 -25.86 21.71 6.35
C PRO A 8 -25.22 20.74 5.34
N PHE A 9 -24.83 21.26 4.18
CA PHE A 9 -24.08 20.49 3.18
C PHE A 9 -22.72 20.09 3.76
N PRO A 10 -22.34 18.79 3.70
CA PRO A 10 -21.08 18.33 4.29
C PRO A 10 -19.88 18.89 3.54
N GLU A 11 -18.76 19.05 4.23
CA GLU A 11 -17.49 19.30 3.59
C GLU A 11 -17.10 18.09 2.74
N LEU A 12 -16.71 18.35 1.50
CA LEU A 12 -16.31 17.32 0.53
C LEU A 12 -14.94 17.67 -0.04
N LEU A 13 -14.08 16.67 -0.12
CA LEU A 13 -12.85 16.74 -0.91
C LEU A 13 -13.19 16.32 -2.35
N VAL A 14 -12.93 17.20 -3.30
CA VAL A 14 -13.10 16.93 -4.74
C VAL A 14 -11.71 16.75 -5.34
N THR A 15 -11.47 15.60 -5.94
CA THR A 15 -10.19 15.25 -6.56
C THR A 15 -10.37 14.88 -8.02
N GLU A 16 -9.27 14.82 -8.77
CA GLU A 16 -9.27 14.31 -10.13
C GLU A 16 -9.78 12.85 -10.16
N TYR A 17 -10.59 12.53 -11.16
CA TYR A 17 -11.00 11.15 -11.40
C TYR A 17 -9.88 10.37 -12.11
N LEU A 18 -9.45 9.26 -11.50
CA LEU A 18 -8.41 8.38 -12.01
C LEU A 18 -9.04 7.07 -12.52
N PRO A 19 -9.09 6.82 -13.85
CA PRO A 19 -9.78 5.66 -14.40
C PRO A 19 -8.97 4.37 -14.38
N GLY A 20 -7.65 4.44 -14.21
CA GLY A 20 -6.75 3.30 -14.39
C GLY A 20 -6.64 2.37 -13.19
N GLU A 21 -5.67 1.48 -13.26
CA GLU A 21 -5.38 0.49 -12.23
C GLU A 21 -4.97 1.13 -10.92
N GLU A 22 -5.36 0.49 -9.82
CA GLU A 22 -5.10 0.95 -8.46
C GLU A 22 -4.17 -0.01 -7.72
N TYR A 23 -3.22 0.56 -6.99
CA TYR A 23 -2.21 -0.20 -6.27
C TYR A 23 -2.16 0.21 -4.80
N SER A 24 -2.00 -0.78 -3.94
CA SER A 24 -1.54 -0.60 -2.57
C SER A 24 -0.04 -0.85 -2.55
N VAL A 25 0.72 0.11 -2.05
CA VAL A 25 2.18 0.03 -1.94
C VAL A 25 2.55 0.00 -0.47
N ASP A 26 3.07 -1.14 -0.02
CA ASP A 26 3.54 -1.29 1.35
C ASP A 26 5.04 -0.96 1.40
N CYS A 27 5.44 -0.03 2.28
CA CYS A 27 6.79 0.48 2.35
C CYS A 27 7.39 0.29 3.75
N LEU A 28 8.67 -0.06 3.82
CA LEU A 28 9.51 0.07 5.00
C LEU A 28 10.54 1.16 4.73
N VAL A 29 10.56 2.18 5.57
CA VAL A 29 11.37 3.38 5.36
C VAL A 29 12.00 3.87 6.66
N ASN A 30 13.14 4.56 6.54
CA ASN A 30 13.86 5.11 7.67
C ASN A 30 14.19 6.59 7.42
N HIS A 31 13.37 7.50 7.96
CA HIS A 31 13.56 8.96 7.81
C HIS A 31 13.87 9.36 6.36
N GLY A 32 12.97 9.03 5.43
CA GLY A 32 13.11 9.31 4.00
C GLY A 32 13.97 8.31 3.22
N GLU A 33 14.72 7.44 3.89
CA GLU A 33 15.49 6.38 3.24
C GLU A 33 14.62 5.15 3.01
N VAL A 34 14.51 4.69 1.78
CA VAL A 34 13.77 3.49 1.41
C VAL A 34 14.57 2.25 1.77
N LYS A 35 13.98 1.35 2.55
CA LYS A 35 14.51 0.00 2.80
C LYS A 35 13.80 -1.04 1.92
N LEU A 36 12.49 -0.90 1.74
CA LEU A 36 11.70 -1.80 0.88
C LEU A 36 10.43 -1.09 0.40
N ILE A 37 10.07 -1.29 -0.86
CA ILE A 37 8.80 -0.87 -1.47
C ILE A 37 8.19 -2.08 -2.16
N VAL A 38 6.95 -2.40 -1.83
CA VAL A 38 6.25 -3.60 -2.29
C VAL A 38 4.92 -3.21 -2.93
N PRO A 39 4.90 -2.92 -4.25
CA PRO A 39 3.68 -2.62 -4.98
C PRO A 39 2.79 -3.87 -5.13
N ARG A 40 1.50 -3.67 -4.98
CA ARG A 40 0.49 -4.70 -5.03
C ARG A 40 -0.73 -4.20 -5.81
N LEU A 41 -0.92 -4.75 -7.01
CA LEU A 41 -2.09 -4.48 -7.84
C LEU A 41 -3.36 -4.97 -7.13
N ARG A 42 -4.39 -4.14 -7.11
CA ARG A 42 -5.71 -4.43 -6.52
C ARG A 42 -6.61 -4.98 -7.63
N THR A 43 -6.65 -6.30 -7.81
CA THR A 43 -7.44 -6.93 -8.89
C THR A 43 -8.93 -7.01 -8.57
N LYS A 44 -9.27 -7.10 -7.27
CA LYS A 44 -10.68 -7.08 -6.84
C LYS A 44 -10.82 -6.38 -5.50
N MET A 45 -11.84 -5.55 -5.39
CA MET A 45 -12.16 -4.80 -4.17
C MET A 45 -13.61 -5.03 -3.75
N ILE A 46 -13.84 -5.08 -2.43
CA ILE A 46 -15.17 -5.06 -1.82
C ILE A 46 -15.16 -3.95 -0.77
N ASN A 47 -16.06 -2.97 -0.93
CA ASN A 47 -16.17 -1.81 -0.03
C ASN A 47 -14.82 -1.10 0.23
N GLY A 48 -14.02 -0.90 -0.81
CA GLY A 48 -12.70 -0.25 -0.73
C GLY A 48 -11.58 -1.14 -0.17
N ILE A 49 -11.88 -2.37 0.24
CA ILE A 49 -10.88 -3.32 0.74
C ILE A 49 -10.44 -4.23 -0.41
N SER A 50 -9.13 -4.37 -0.60
CA SER A 50 -8.58 -5.33 -1.57
C SER A 50 -8.83 -6.76 -1.07
N VAL A 51 -9.56 -7.55 -1.85
CA VAL A 51 -9.83 -8.97 -1.56
C VAL A 51 -9.03 -9.92 -2.45
N GLU A 52 -8.61 -9.44 -3.63
CA GLU A 52 -7.67 -10.16 -4.49
C GLU A 52 -6.62 -9.17 -5.01
N GLY A 53 -5.41 -9.66 -5.26
CA GLY A 53 -4.34 -8.85 -5.79
C GLY A 53 -3.11 -9.65 -6.16
N GLU A 54 -2.13 -8.96 -6.75
CA GLU A 54 -0.88 -9.51 -7.21
C GLU A 54 0.29 -8.59 -6.84
N PHE A 55 1.38 -9.16 -6.35
CA PHE A 55 2.63 -8.44 -6.07
C PHE A 55 3.40 -8.23 -7.37
N VAL A 56 3.64 -6.97 -7.73
CA VAL A 56 4.23 -6.60 -9.02
C VAL A 56 5.55 -5.84 -8.85
N ASP A 57 6.55 -6.20 -9.65
CA ASP A 57 7.83 -5.49 -9.71
C ASP A 57 7.74 -4.31 -10.69
N ASP A 58 6.90 -3.32 -10.39
CA ASP A 58 6.71 -2.13 -11.22
C ASP A 58 7.71 -1.03 -10.80
N LYS A 59 8.73 -0.82 -11.61
CA LYS A 59 9.81 0.15 -11.35
C LYS A 59 9.33 1.59 -11.34
N ASP A 60 8.29 1.91 -12.10
CA ASP A 60 7.75 3.27 -12.16
C ASP A 60 7.03 3.60 -10.85
N ILE A 61 6.24 2.66 -10.29
CA ILE A 61 5.61 2.81 -8.98
C ILE A 61 6.67 2.94 -7.89
N ILE A 62 7.68 2.06 -7.91
CA ILE A 62 8.76 2.06 -6.93
C ILE A 62 9.49 3.40 -6.94
N THR A 63 9.85 3.89 -8.12
CA THR A 63 10.54 5.18 -8.29
C THR A 63 9.67 6.33 -7.81
N TYR A 64 8.40 6.37 -8.20
CA TYR A 64 7.45 7.40 -7.80
C TYR A 64 7.26 7.45 -6.29
N CYS A 65 7.02 6.29 -5.65
CA CYS A 65 6.88 6.22 -4.21
C CYS A 65 8.17 6.57 -3.47
N SER A 66 9.35 6.21 -4.01
CA SER A 66 10.64 6.57 -3.42
C SER A 66 10.85 8.09 -3.36
N GLN A 67 10.45 8.82 -4.41
CA GLN A 67 10.51 10.29 -4.41
C GLN A 67 9.62 10.88 -3.32
N ILE A 68 8.38 10.41 -3.21
CA ILE A 68 7.44 10.86 -2.18
C ILE A 68 7.97 10.61 -0.77
N ILE A 69 8.48 9.40 -0.52
CA ILE A 69 9.05 9.00 0.76
C ILE A 69 10.19 9.93 1.16
N LYS A 70 11.07 10.24 0.22
CA LYS A 70 12.21 11.14 0.42
C LYS A 70 11.76 12.58 0.69
N GLU A 71 10.86 13.11 -0.11
CA GLU A 71 10.38 14.50 0.05
C GLU A 71 9.64 14.71 1.37
N LEU A 72 8.85 13.74 1.79
CA LEU A 72 8.07 13.81 3.02
C LEU A 72 8.83 13.28 4.26
N GLN A 73 10.07 12.82 4.10
CA GLN A 73 10.89 12.26 5.18
C GLN A 73 10.15 11.20 6.01
N LEU A 74 9.39 10.32 5.32
CA LEU A 74 8.56 9.32 5.97
C LEU A 74 9.40 8.30 6.74
N HIS A 75 8.81 7.70 7.80
CA HIS A 75 9.48 6.75 8.67
C HIS A 75 8.56 5.60 9.10
N GLY A 76 9.12 4.40 9.27
CA GLY A 76 8.42 3.19 9.70
C GLY A 76 7.71 2.43 8.56
N ASN A 77 6.62 1.74 8.90
CA ASN A 77 5.75 1.13 7.90
C ASN A 77 4.77 2.17 7.34
N ILE A 78 4.84 2.42 6.05
CA ILE A 78 3.98 3.37 5.34
C ILE A 78 3.17 2.63 4.27
N GLY A 79 1.88 2.88 4.23
CA GLY A 79 1.00 2.46 3.15
C GLY A 79 0.73 3.61 2.20
N ILE A 80 1.08 3.46 0.92
CA ILE A 80 0.76 4.43 -0.13
C ILE A 80 -0.26 3.80 -1.07
N GLN A 81 -1.32 4.52 -1.43
CA GLN A 81 -2.22 4.11 -2.50
C GLN A 81 -1.99 5.00 -3.70
N VAL A 82 -1.76 4.38 -4.84
CA VAL A 82 -1.58 5.07 -6.12
C VAL A 82 -2.53 4.52 -7.16
N LYS A 83 -2.91 5.37 -8.10
CA LYS A 83 -3.77 5.00 -9.21
C LYS A 83 -3.27 5.60 -10.50
N ARG A 84 -3.47 4.89 -11.61
CA ARG A 84 -3.05 5.35 -12.92
C ARG A 84 -4.06 6.36 -13.46
N SER A 85 -3.58 7.52 -13.89
CA SER A 85 -4.38 8.54 -14.57
C SER A 85 -4.72 8.12 -16.01
N SER A 86 -5.60 8.87 -16.68
CA SER A 86 -5.90 8.70 -18.11
C SER A 86 -4.66 8.88 -19.00
N GLY A 87 -3.71 9.69 -18.57
CA GLY A 87 -2.42 9.90 -19.23
C GLY A 87 -1.34 8.85 -18.88
N GLY A 88 -1.70 7.78 -18.16
CA GLY A 88 -0.79 6.69 -17.80
C GLY A 88 0.15 6.98 -16.62
N LYS A 89 0.11 8.18 -16.03
CA LYS A 89 0.93 8.53 -14.87
C LYS A 89 0.32 7.98 -13.58
N PHE A 90 1.17 7.60 -12.63
CA PHE A 90 0.73 7.30 -11.27
C PHE A 90 0.48 8.57 -10.48
N LEU A 91 -0.63 8.60 -9.76
CA LEU A 91 -0.98 9.68 -8.84
C LEU A 91 -1.36 9.08 -7.48
N ILE A 92 -0.99 9.79 -6.41
CA ILE A 92 -1.34 9.40 -5.04
C ILE A 92 -2.84 9.56 -4.84
N ILE A 93 -3.45 8.56 -4.19
CA ILE A 93 -4.79 8.65 -3.62
C ILE A 93 -4.68 8.94 -2.13
N GLU A 94 -3.80 8.22 -1.43
CA GLU A 94 -3.72 8.23 0.02
C GLU A 94 -2.33 7.81 0.50
N ILE A 95 -1.88 8.43 1.60
CA ILE A 95 -0.70 8.01 2.35
C ILE A 95 -1.13 7.70 3.78
N ASN A 96 -0.88 6.48 4.22
CA ASN A 96 -1.18 6.00 5.56
C ASN A 96 0.13 5.77 6.32
N PRO A 97 0.44 6.54 7.38
CA PRO A 97 1.64 6.32 8.20
C PRO A 97 1.46 5.12 9.15
N ARG A 98 1.09 3.99 8.61
CA ARG A 98 0.83 2.72 9.31
C ARG A 98 0.80 1.56 8.32
N VAL A 99 0.79 0.34 8.86
CA VAL A 99 0.50 -0.87 8.06
C VAL A 99 -0.89 -0.82 7.44
N GLN A 100 -1.03 -1.28 6.23
CA GLN A 100 -2.31 -1.37 5.53
C GLN A 100 -3.14 -2.57 6.01
N GLY A 101 -4.47 -2.52 5.87
CA GLY A 101 -5.38 -3.58 6.31
C GLY A 101 -5.19 -4.94 5.60
N THR A 102 -4.43 -4.97 4.51
CA THR A 102 -4.09 -6.19 3.76
C THR A 102 -2.62 -6.59 3.88
N ILE A 103 -1.89 -6.03 4.86
CA ILE A 103 -0.45 -6.27 5.06
C ILE A 103 -0.10 -7.75 5.22
N VAL A 104 -1.02 -8.56 5.75
CA VAL A 104 -0.83 -10.01 5.91
C VAL A 104 -0.52 -10.70 4.58
N ALA A 105 -1.00 -10.15 3.45
CA ALA A 105 -0.70 -10.70 2.13
C ALA A 105 0.81 -10.68 1.82
N CYS A 106 1.57 -9.73 2.38
CA CYS A 106 3.02 -9.65 2.22
C CYS A 106 3.75 -10.89 2.75
N LEU A 107 3.18 -11.58 3.76
CA LEU A 107 3.74 -12.86 4.24
C LEU A 107 3.73 -13.92 3.14
N GLY A 108 2.69 -13.95 2.31
CA GLY A 108 2.63 -14.85 1.14
C GLY A 108 3.72 -14.56 0.11
N ALA A 109 4.07 -13.29 -0.05
CA ALA A 109 5.17 -12.85 -0.91
C ALA A 109 6.55 -12.97 -0.23
N GLY A 110 6.63 -13.54 0.97
CA GLY A 110 7.88 -13.79 1.70
C GLY A 110 8.34 -12.63 2.60
N ILE A 111 7.55 -11.58 2.77
CA ILE A 111 7.95 -10.36 3.48
C ILE A 111 7.12 -10.15 4.74
N ASN A 112 7.79 -10.01 5.89
CA ASN A 112 7.16 -9.62 7.15
C ASN A 112 7.50 -8.17 7.50
N LEU A 113 6.82 -7.22 6.87
CA LEU A 113 7.05 -5.79 7.07
C LEU A 113 6.92 -5.33 8.52
N PRO A 114 5.90 -5.76 9.31
CA PRO A 114 5.84 -5.40 10.72
C PRO A 114 7.05 -5.86 11.53
N LEU A 115 7.54 -7.08 11.30
CA LEU A 115 8.75 -7.58 11.96
C LEU A 115 9.99 -6.78 11.54
N LEU A 116 10.12 -6.47 10.26
CA LEU A 116 11.24 -5.67 9.76
C LEU A 116 11.25 -4.26 10.35
N ALA A 117 10.08 -3.64 10.55
CA ALA A 117 9.99 -2.35 11.22
C ALA A 117 10.44 -2.44 12.69
N VAL A 118 10.03 -3.47 13.42
CA VAL A 118 10.51 -3.70 14.80
C VAL A 118 12.01 -3.89 14.82
N LYS A 119 12.57 -4.67 13.90
CA LYS A 119 14.03 -4.84 13.79
C LYS A 119 14.73 -3.51 13.54
N GLN A 120 14.20 -2.68 12.64
CA GLN A 120 14.73 -1.35 12.34
C GLN A 120 14.78 -0.48 13.59
N GLU A 121 13.69 -0.37 14.34
CA GLU A 121 13.62 0.46 15.56
C GLU A 121 14.53 -0.02 16.68
N LEU A 122 14.74 -1.34 16.76
CA LEU A 122 15.63 -1.94 17.75
C LEU A 122 17.09 -2.06 17.26
N ASN A 123 17.42 -1.55 16.09
CA ASN A 123 18.73 -1.69 15.44
C ASN A 123 19.20 -3.15 15.33
N LEU A 124 18.27 -4.08 15.12
CA LEU A 124 18.58 -5.48 14.91
C LEU A 124 18.95 -5.76 13.45
N PRO A 125 19.86 -6.72 13.19
CA PRO A 125 20.27 -7.03 11.83
C PRO A 125 19.09 -7.58 11.00
N THR A 126 19.00 -7.13 9.75
CA THR A 126 18.10 -7.67 8.73
C THR A 126 18.93 -8.44 7.73
N ARG A 127 18.53 -9.68 7.43
CA ARG A 127 19.18 -10.51 6.42
C ARG A 127 18.63 -10.15 5.03
N GLU A 128 19.42 -10.33 3.99
CA GLU A 128 19.00 -10.05 2.61
C GLU A 128 17.77 -10.86 2.20
N GLU A 129 17.67 -12.12 2.64
CA GLU A 129 16.52 -12.98 2.32
C GLU A 129 15.19 -12.44 2.87
N GLU A 130 15.24 -11.68 3.97
CA GLU A 130 14.06 -11.06 4.58
C GLU A 130 13.52 -9.87 3.78
N LEU A 131 14.29 -9.39 2.80
CA LEU A 131 13.93 -8.29 1.90
C LEU A 131 13.58 -8.77 0.48
N GLN A 132 13.67 -10.08 0.21
CA GLN A 132 13.41 -10.64 -1.12
C GLN A 132 11.93 -10.90 -1.33
N VAL A 133 11.31 -10.08 -2.18
CA VAL A 133 9.90 -10.20 -2.55
C VAL A 133 9.72 -11.28 -3.62
N LYS A 134 8.80 -12.21 -3.41
CA LYS A 134 8.37 -13.18 -4.43
C LYS A 134 7.35 -12.48 -5.35
N TRP A 135 7.85 -11.77 -6.36
CA TRP A 135 7.04 -11.09 -7.36
C TRP A 135 6.13 -12.06 -8.13
N GLY A 136 4.96 -11.60 -8.58
CA GLY A 136 3.95 -12.43 -9.21
C GLY A 136 3.12 -13.26 -8.23
N THR A 137 3.40 -13.20 -6.92
CA THR A 137 2.56 -13.84 -5.92
C THR A 137 1.17 -13.22 -5.94
N LYS A 138 0.15 -14.07 -6.05
CA LYS A 138 -1.26 -13.66 -5.99
C LYS A 138 -1.85 -14.05 -4.64
N PHE A 139 -2.82 -13.27 -4.19
CA PHE A 139 -3.58 -13.58 -2.98
C PHE A 139 -5.07 -13.40 -3.22
N SER A 140 -5.85 -14.18 -2.50
CA SER A 140 -7.29 -14.00 -2.34
C SER A 140 -7.63 -14.10 -0.86
N ARG A 141 -8.53 -13.21 -0.39
CA ARG A 141 -9.03 -13.22 0.99
C ARG A 141 -10.40 -13.87 1.03
N TYR A 142 -10.62 -14.62 2.08
CA TYR A 142 -11.93 -15.20 2.40
C TYR A 142 -12.30 -14.88 3.85
N TRP A 143 -13.59 -14.85 4.10
CA TRP A 143 -14.15 -14.73 5.45
C TRP A 143 -14.30 -16.12 6.02
N ASN A 144 -14.03 -16.28 7.30
CA ASN A 144 -14.27 -17.53 8.02
C ASN A 144 -14.89 -17.18 9.37
N GLU A 145 -15.81 -18.02 9.83
CA GLU A 145 -16.56 -17.86 11.08
C GLU A 145 -16.12 -18.94 12.05
N VAL A 146 -16.02 -18.56 13.31
CA VAL A 146 -15.70 -19.48 14.41
C VAL A 146 -16.89 -19.51 15.35
N PHE A 147 -17.39 -20.72 15.59
CA PHE A 147 -18.47 -20.97 16.54
C PHE A 147 -17.86 -21.53 17.83
N TYR A 148 -18.31 -21.04 18.99
CA TYR A 148 -17.87 -21.48 20.33
C TYR A 148 -19.01 -21.42 21.32
#